data_431e500f8c771cd1d71d541d5c3fdcd2
#
_entry.id   431e500f8c771cd1d71d541d5c3fdcd2
#
_cell.length_a   1.000
_cell.length_b   1.000
_cell.length_c   1.000
_cell.angle_alpha   90.00
_cell.angle_beta   90.00
_cell.angle_gamma   90.00
#
_symmetry.space_group_name_H-M   'P 1'
#
loop_
_entity.id
_entity.type
_entity.pdbx_description
1 polymer ?
#
loop_
_entity_poly.entity_id
_entity_poly.type
_entity_poly.pdbx_seq_one_letter_code
_entity_poly.pdbx_strand_id
1 'polypeptide(L)'
;GLYVPDGKEFYSLYPTFRMIDFGAFGTTFGQCFNVDFSGVDILNFIAVLFAFLFVDIFDTLGTLIGVSTKANMLDEEGKLPRIRPALLADAIATSVGAIFGTSTTTTYVESSAGVAAGGRTGLSAMVTGLLFLLAIVFAPIFTAIPSFATAPALIFVGFLMISSIISIDFEDITEAVPAYLAMPCLLYTSTSPR
;
A
#
# COMPACT_ATOMS: atom_id res chain seq x y z
N GLY A 1 30.75 -10.22 -15.37
CA GLY A 1 29.75 -11.23 -15.65
C GLY A 1 28.64 -11.16 -14.63
N LEU A 2 27.42 -10.92 -15.08
CA LEU A 2 26.21 -11.00 -14.24
C LEU A 2 26.02 -12.49 -13.88
N TYR A 3 26.06 -12.79 -12.58
CA TYR A 3 25.73 -14.10 -12.05
C TYR A 3 24.22 -14.33 -12.24
N VAL A 4 23.86 -15.28 -13.06
CA VAL A 4 22.48 -15.75 -13.23
C VAL A 4 22.35 -17.06 -12.46
N PRO A 5 21.53 -17.14 -11.40
CA PRO A 5 21.24 -18.41 -10.75
C PRO A 5 20.51 -19.34 -11.73
N ASP A 6 20.97 -20.57 -11.82
CA ASP A 6 20.37 -21.61 -12.67
C ASP A 6 18.86 -21.73 -12.41
N GLY A 7 18.06 -21.60 -13.47
CA GLY A 7 16.60 -21.86 -13.48
C GLY A 7 15.68 -20.64 -13.44
N LYS A 8 16.19 -19.42 -13.47
CA LYS A 8 15.33 -18.24 -13.68
C LYS A 8 15.53 -17.72 -15.09
N GLU A 9 14.52 -17.88 -15.93
CA GLU A 9 14.50 -17.24 -17.25
C GLU A 9 14.71 -15.74 -17.07
N PHE A 10 15.62 -15.18 -17.84
CA PHE A 10 15.72 -13.73 -18.01
C PHE A 10 14.34 -13.26 -18.46
N TYR A 11 13.66 -12.48 -17.64
CA TYR A 11 12.51 -11.72 -18.13
C TYR A 11 13.00 -10.95 -19.34
N SER A 12 12.54 -11.35 -20.52
CA SER A 12 12.96 -10.70 -21.75
C SER A 12 12.59 -9.23 -21.63
N LEU A 13 13.55 -8.34 -21.87
CA LEU A 13 13.35 -6.89 -21.91
C LEU A 13 12.35 -6.46 -23.01
N TYR A 14 11.82 -7.40 -23.75
CA TYR A 14 10.81 -7.15 -24.77
C TYR A 14 9.43 -7.24 -24.12
N PRO A 15 8.68 -6.14 -24.01
CA PRO A 15 7.28 -6.20 -23.58
C PRO A 15 6.53 -7.09 -24.57
N THR A 16 6.16 -8.28 -24.14
CA THR A 16 5.20 -9.08 -24.88
C THR A 16 3.88 -8.34 -24.81
N PHE A 17 3.48 -7.74 -25.90
CA PHE A 17 2.15 -7.14 -26.08
C PHE A 17 1.09 -8.26 -26.05
N ARG A 18 0.91 -8.90 -24.93
CA ARG A 18 -0.26 -9.70 -24.66
C ARG A 18 -1.33 -8.72 -24.17
N MET A 19 -2.30 -8.47 -25.01
CA MET A 19 -3.53 -7.80 -24.60
C MET A 19 -4.07 -8.50 -23.36
N ILE A 20 -4.66 -7.71 -22.46
CA ILE A 20 -5.24 -8.09 -21.18
C ILE A 20 -5.81 -9.49 -21.22
N ASP A 21 -5.32 -10.38 -20.36
CA ASP A 21 -5.88 -11.72 -20.20
C ASP A 21 -7.13 -11.65 -19.31
N PHE A 22 -8.26 -11.34 -19.92
CA PHE A 22 -9.55 -11.34 -19.22
C PHE A 22 -9.93 -12.69 -18.65
N GLY A 23 -9.30 -13.79 -19.09
CA GLY A 23 -9.51 -15.11 -18.53
C GLY A 23 -9.06 -15.20 -17.07
N ALA A 24 -7.91 -14.62 -16.73
CA ALA A 24 -7.40 -14.59 -15.37
C ALA A 24 -8.31 -13.76 -14.44
N PHE A 25 -8.89 -12.66 -14.93
CA PHE A 25 -9.84 -11.85 -14.18
C PHE A 25 -11.12 -12.63 -13.81
N GLY A 26 -11.64 -13.44 -14.75
CA GLY A 26 -12.82 -14.27 -14.50
C GLY A 26 -12.62 -15.36 -13.43
N THR A 27 -11.38 -15.78 -13.19
CA THR A 27 -11.08 -16.79 -12.17
C THR A 27 -10.98 -16.21 -10.76
N THR A 28 -10.68 -14.93 -10.60
CA THR A 28 -10.55 -14.26 -9.29
C THR A 28 -11.80 -13.51 -8.87
N PHE A 29 -12.60 -13.06 -9.86
CA PHE A 29 -13.80 -12.28 -9.60
C PHE A 29 -14.85 -13.09 -8.82
N GLY A 30 -15.28 -12.55 -7.70
CA GLY A 30 -16.35 -13.16 -6.89
C GLY A 30 -15.92 -14.38 -6.07
N GLN A 31 -14.64 -14.75 -6.04
CA GLN A 31 -14.16 -15.88 -5.22
C GLN A 31 -14.38 -15.68 -3.73
N CYS A 32 -14.51 -14.47 -3.27
CA CYS A 32 -14.84 -14.14 -1.88
C CYS A 32 -16.22 -14.71 -1.43
N PHE A 33 -17.12 -15.01 -2.38
CA PHE A 33 -18.42 -15.62 -2.08
C PHE A 33 -18.39 -17.17 -2.12
N ASN A 34 -17.31 -17.75 -2.61
CA ASN A 34 -17.19 -19.19 -2.86
C ASN A 34 -16.21 -19.85 -1.85
N VAL A 35 -16.30 -19.44 -0.59
CA VAL A 35 -15.43 -19.91 0.48
C VAL A 35 -16.01 -21.18 1.10
N ASP A 36 -15.24 -22.26 1.08
CA ASP A 36 -15.58 -23.50 1.78
C ASP A 36 -15.04 -23.43 3.21
N PHE A 37 -15.94 -23.32 4.18
CA PHE A 37 -15.62 -23.28 5.62
C PHE A 37 -15.50 -24.67 6.27
N SER A 38 -15.65 -25.77 5.52
CA SER A 38 -15.74 -27.13 6.05
C SER A 38 -14.45 -27.71 6.65
N GLY A 39 -13.42 -26.93 6.85
CA GLY A 39 -12.16 -27.35 7.49
C GLY A 39 -11.50 -26.25 8.30
N VAL A 40 -12.17 -25.12 8.48
CA VAL A 40 -11.60 -23.94 9.14
C VAL A 40 -11.96 -23.96 10.62
N ASP A 41 -10.96 -23.93 11.48
CA ASP A 41 -11.13 -23.71 12.91
C ASP A 41 -11.58 -22.27 13.14
N ILE A 42 -12.81 -22.10 13.64
CA ILE A 42 -13.47 -20.79 13.82
C ILE A 42 -12.63 -19.87 14.72
N LEU A 43 -11.97 -20.40 15.73
CA LEU A 43 -11.19 -19.60 16.67
C LEU A 43 -9.94 -19.05 16.01
N ASN A 44 -9.25 -19.87 15.22
CA ASN A 44 -8.11 -19.44 14.41
C ASN A 44 -8.53 -18.43 13.32
N PHE A 45 -9.68 -18.65 12.70
CA PHE A 45 -10.21 -17.71 11.70
C PHE A 45 -10.47 -16.32 12.30
N ILE A 46 -11.11 -16.26 13.46
CA ILE A 46 -11.39 -15.00 14.17
C ILE A 46 -10.07 -14.33 14.56
N ALA A 47 -9.10 -15.06 15.10
CA ALA A 47 -7.80 -14.52 15.48
C ALA A 47 -7.05 -13.90 14.28
N VAL A 48 -7.04 -14.60 13.15
CA VAL A 48 -6.41 -14.12 11.91
C VAL A 48 -7.15 -12.89 11.36
N LEU A 49 -8.49 -12.91 11.38
CA LEU A 49 -9.30 -11.77 10.94
C LEU A 49 -9.00 -10.51 11.76
N PHE A 50 -8.94 -10.64 13.09
CA PHE A 50 -8.57 -9.53 13.96
C PHE A 50 -7.14 -9.05 13.69
N ALA A 51 -6.18 -9.95 13.49
CA ALA A 51 -4.81 -9.59 13.20
C ALA A 51 -4.71 -8.78 11.88
N PHE A 52 -5.37 -9.22 10.81
CA PHE A 52 -5.42 -8.47 9.55
C PHE A 52 -6.14 -7.12 9.70
N LEU A 53 -7.25 -7.07 10.44
CA LEU A 53 -7.98 -5.83 10.70
C LEU A 53 -7.09 -4.81 11.43
N PHE A 54 -6.35 -5.24 12.46
CA PHE A 54 -5.43 -4.35 13.17
C PHE A 54 -4.32 -3.84 12.26
N VAL A 55 -3.69 -4.71 11.49
CA VAL A 55 -2.63 -4.31 10.55
C VAL A 55 -3.17 -3.29 9.55
N ASP A 56 -4.32 -3.54 8.93
CA ASP A 56 -4.94 -2.69 7.93
C ASP A 56 -5.29 -1.29 8.50
N ILE A 57 -5.89 -1.25 9.70
CA ILE A 57 -6.23 0.02 10.36
C ILE A 57 -4.98 0.85 10.67
N PHE A 58 -3.94 0.23 11.24
CA PHE A 58 -2.73 0.97 11.62
C PHE A 58 -1.94 1.42 10.39
N ASP A 59 -1.89 0.62 9.34
CA ASP A 59 -1.24 0.98 8.08
C ASP A 59 -1.97 2.17 7.43
N THR A 60 -3.28 2.09 7.30
CA THR A 60 -4.11 3.18 6.74
C THR A 60 -4.01 4.45 7.59
N LEU A 61 -4.09 4.35 8.93
CA LEU A 61 -3.97 5.52 9.80
C LEU A 61 -2.60 6.17 9.70
N GLY A 62 -1.53 5.37 9.72
CA GLY A 62 -0.16 5.87 9.62
C GLY A 62 0.09 6.60 8.31
N THR A 63 -0.28 6.01 7.18
CA THR A 63 -0.12 6.61 5.85
C THR A 63 -1.02 7.82 5.66
N LEU A 64 -2.26 7.78 6.13
CA LEU A 64 -3.22 8.88 6.01
C LEU A 64 -2.75 10.11 6.81
N ILE A 65 -2.28 9.91 8.04
CA ILE A 65 -1.72 10.99 8.86
C ILE A 65 -0.44 11.53 8.21
N GLY A 66 0.48 10.67 7.78
CA GLY A 66 1.72 11.08 7.14
C GLY A 66 1.50 11.92 5.88
N VAL A 67 0.60 11.50 4.99
CA VAL A 67 0.25 12.25 3.77
C VAL A 67 -0.48 13.55 4.10
N SER A 68 -1.39 13.53 5.10
CA SER A 68 -2.15 14.72 5.52
C SER A 68 -1.27 15.77 6.17
N THR A 69 -0.24 15.36 6.91
CA THR A 69 0.79 16.26 7.45
C THR A 69 1.51 17.01 6.32
N LYS A 70 1.90 16.29 5.27
CA LYS A 70 2.52 16.89 4.07
C LYS A 70 1.57 17.83 3.32
N ALA A 71 0.28 17.55 3.35
CA ALA A 71 -0.76 18.36 2.73
C ALA A 71 -1.08 19.63 3.53
N ASN A 72 -0.58 19.77 4.77
CA ASN A 72 -1.01 20.77 5.75
C ASN A 72 -2.54 20.74 5.95
N MET A 73 -3.09 19.55 6.11
CA MET A 73 -4.53 19.31 6.33
C MET A 73 -4.86 18.99 7.79
N LEU A 74 -3.88 18.97 8.66
CA LEU A 74 -4.07 18.77 10.10
C LEU A 74 -4.51 20.09 10.75
N ASP A 75 -5.37 19.98 11.76
CA ASP A 75 -5.75 21.09 12.64
C ASP A 75 -4.58 21.48 13.57
N GLU A 76 -4.75 22.60 14.30
CA GLU A 76 -3.76 23.08 15.28
C GLU A 76 -3.46 22.05 16.37
N GLU A 77 -4.39 21.10 16.60
CA GLU A 77 -4.26 19.99 17.54
C GLU A 77 -3.60 18.72 16.92
N GLY A 78 -3.14 18.79 15.67
CA GLY A 78 -2.55 17.65 14.94
C GLY A 78 -3.57 16.59 14.51
N LYS A 79 -4.87 16.87 14.57
CA LYS A 79 -5.94 15.94 14.19
C LYS A 79 -6.37 16.16 12.75
N LEU A 80 -6.70 15.07 12.04
CA LEU A 80 -7.28 15.15 10.71
C LEU A 80 -8.79 15.40 10.79
N PRO A 81 -9.30 16.57 10.34
CA PRO A 81 -10.69 16.99 10.59
C PRO A 81 -11.74 16.11 9.91
N ARG A 82 -11.40 15.33 8.91
CA ARG A 82 -12.32 14.44 8.18
C ARG A 82 -11.85 12.99 8.14
N ILE A 83 -11.31 12.49 9.24
CA ILE A 83 -10.78 11.12 9.32
C ILE A 83 -11.87 10.05 9.09
N ARG A 84 -13.09 10.26 9.62
CA ARG A 84 -14.18 9.28 9.47
C ARG A 84 -14.59 9.03 8.01
N PRO A 85 -14.90 10.05 7.19
CA PRO A 85 -15.17 9.83 5.76
C PRO A 85 -14.00 9.22 5.01
N ALA A 86 -12.75 9.55 5.38
CA ALA A 86 -11.57 8.97 4.76
C ALA A 86 -11.44 7.46 5.02
N LEU A 87 -11.58 7.04 6.28
CA LEU A 87 -11.59 5.62 6.65
C LEU A 87 -12.78 4.87 6.05
N LEU A 88 -13.95 5.51 5.94
CA LEU A 88 -15.10 4.90 5.29
C LEU A 88 -14.86 4.67 3.79
N ALA A 89 -14.23 5.63 3.11
CA ALA A 89 -13.87 5.49 1.71
C ALA A 89 -12.87 4.34 1.49
N ASP A 90 -11.88 4.21 2.38
CA ASP A 90 -10.90 3.13 2.38
C ASP A 90 -11.57 1.76 2.58
N ALA A 91 -12.44 1.64 3.59
CA ALA A 91 -13.20 0.41 3.86
C ALA A 91 -14.12 0.01 2.69
N ILE A 92 -14.76 0.96 2.03
CA ILE A 92 -15.57 0.69 0.83
C ILE A 92 -14.68 0.23 -0.32
N ALA A 93 -13.54 0.90 -0.53
CA ALA A 93 -12.60 0.53 -1.59
C ALA A 93 -12.04 -0.87 -1.39
N THR A 94 -11.65 -1.23 -0.15
CA THR A 94 -11.19 -2.57 0.22
C THR A 94 -12.28 -3.63 0.00
N SER A 95 -13.53 -3.32 0.38
CA SER A 95 -14.67 -4.23 0.16
C SER A 95 -14.94 -4.48 -1.33
N VAL A 96 -14.88 -3.42 -2.14
CA VAL A 96 -15.00 -3.53 -3.60
C VAL A 96 -13.82 -4.30 -4.18
N GLY A 97 -12.59 -4.02 -3.72
CA GLY A 97 -11.40 -4.76 -4.12
C GLY A 97 -11.49 -6.27 -3.84
N ALA A 98 -12.04 -6.66 -2.68
CA ALA A 98 -12.26 -8.06 -2.33
C ALA A 98 -13.22 -8.76 -3.31
N ILE A 99 -14.27 -8.08 -3.81
CA ILE A 99 -15.17 -8.61 -4.83
C ILE A 99 -14.41 -8.84 -6.15
N PHE A 100 -13.52 -7.92 -6.51
CA PHE A 100 -12.67 -8.06 -7.69
C PHE A 100 -11.54 -9.09 -7.52
N GLY A 101 -11.33 -9.61 -6.30
CA GLY A 101 -10.27 -10.58 -5.99
C GLY A 101 -8.88 -9.95 -5.88
N THR A 102 -8.81 -8.66 -5.56
CA THR A 102 -7.56 -7.95 -5.28
C THR A 102 -7.22 -8.03 -3.79
N SER A 103 -5.98 -7.70 -3.44
CA SER A 103 -5.59 -7.47 -2.05
C SER A 103 -6.26 -6.22 -1.48
N THR A 104 -6.10 -5.97 -0.17
CA THR A 104 -6.61 -4.77 0.49
C THR A 104 -6.22 -3.51 -0.26
N THR A 105 -7.16 -2.58 -0.39
CA THR A 105 -6.93 -1.27 -1.00
C THR A 105 -6.64 -0.30 0.13
N THR A 106 -5.40 0.17 0.23
CA THR A 106 -4.97 1.08 1.30
C THR A 106 -4.44 2.38 0.73
N THR A 107 -4.29 3.38 1.59
CA THR A 107 -3.68 4.67 1.23
C THR A 107 -2.19 4.49 0.98
N TYR A 108 -1.70 4.91 -0.18
CA TYR A 108 -0.29 4.78 -0.55
C TYR A 108 0.54 5.95 -0.06
N VAL A 109 1.71 5.64 0.50
CA VAL A 109 2.72 6.61 0.93
C VAL A 109 3.23 7.46 -0.24
N GLU A 110 3.28 6.89 -1.43
CA GLU A 110 3.68 7.54 -2.69
C GLU A 110 2.77 8.73 -3.04
N SER A 111 1.55 8.78 -2.50
CA SER A 111 0.65 9.95 -2.62
C SER A 111 1.28 11.22 -2.06
N SER A 112 2.25 11.11 -1.14
CA SER A 112 3.00 12.25 -0.61
C SER A 112 3.76 13.01 -1.70
N ALA A 113 4.23 12.33 -2.73
CA ALA A 113 4.89 12.96 -3.87
C ALA A 113 3.90 13.81 -4.69
N GLY A 114 2.69 13.31 -4.92
CA GLY A 114 1.61 14.05 -5.59
C GLY A 114 1.17 15.27 -4.80
N VAL A 115 1.09 15.14 -3.48
CA VAL A 115 0.78 16.25 -2.56
C VAL A 115 1.88 17.31 -2.56
N ALA A 116 3.16 16.90 -2.56
CA ALA A 116 4.31 17.80 -2.66
C ALA A 116 4.32 18.57 -3.99
N ALA A 117 3.84 17.96 -5.08
CA ALA A 117 3.65 18.59 -6.38
C ALA A 117 2.42 19.53 -6.45
N GLY A 118 1.63 19.63 -5.39
CA GLY A 118 0.46 20.51 -5.28
C GLY A 118 -0.90 19.84 -5.47
N GLY A 119 -0.96 18.53 -5.64
CA GLY A 119 -2.20 17.75 -5.77
C GLY A 119 -2.91 17.55 -4.43
N ARG A 120 -3.71 18.53 -4.00
CA ARG A 120 -4.37 18.53 -2.67
C ARG A 120 -5.90 18.47 -2.75
N THR A 121 -6.45 18.20 -3.92
CA THR A 121 -7.89 18.20 -4.15
C THR A 121 -8.41 16.83 -4.55
N GLY A 122 -9.71 16.58 -4.33
CA GLY A 122 -10.36 15.36 -4.80
C GLY A 122 -10.28 15.18 -6.32
N LEU A 123 -10.12 16.27 -7.07
CA LEU A 123 -9.94 16.19 -8.52
C LEU A 123 -8.64 15.47 -8.89
N SER A 124 -7.54 15.74 -8.18
CA SER A 124 -6.27 15.03 -8.41
C SER A 124 -6.40 13.54 -8.11
N ALA A 125 -7.13 13.16 -7.06
CA ALA A 125 -7.41 11.76 -6.74
C ALA A 125 -8.25 11.08 -7.84
N MET A 126 -9.27 11.76 -8.39
CA MET A 126 -10.07 11.24 -9.49
C MET A 126 -9.25 11.04 -10.77
N VAL A 127 -8.39 12.00 -11.11
CA VAL A 127 -7.48 11.87 -12.27
C VAL A 127 -6.51 10.72 -12.06
N THR A 128 -5.95 10.55 -10.87
CA THR A 128 -5.08 9.43 -10.54
C THR A 128 -5.81 8.10 -10.70
N GLY A 129 -7.03 7.98 -10.19
CA GLY A 129 -7.86 6.78 -10.36
C GLY A 129 -8.15 6.47 -11.83
N LEU A 130 -8.45 7.49 -12.65
CA LEU A 130 -8.65 7.33 -14.09
C LEU A 130 -7.35 6.83 -14.77
N LEU A 131 -6.21 7.38 -14.40
CA LEU A 131 -4.91 6.95 -14.92
C LEU A 131 -4.59 5.50 -14.53
N PHE A 132 -4.95 5.06 -13.32
CA PHE A 132 -4.83 3.66 -12.94
C PHE A 132 -5.71 2.75 -13.79
N LEU A 133 -6.95 3.13 -14.07
CA LEU A 133 -7.81 2.38 -14.99
C LEU A 133 -7.20 2.29 -16.39
N LEU A 134 -6.63 3.37 -16.87
CA LEU A 134 -5.95 3.39 -18.17
C LEU A 134 -4.68 2.54 -18.13
N ALA A 135 -3.96 2.53 -17.01
CA ALA A 135 -2.76 1.71 -16.82
C ALA A 135 -3.04 0.21 -16.87
N ILE A 136 -4.26 -0.25 -16.59
CA ILE A 136 -4.65 -1.66 -16.75
C ILE A 136 -4.46 -2.11 -18.19
N VAL A 137 -4.77 -1.26 -19.16
CA VAL A 137 -4.56 -1.55 -20.59
C VAL A 137 -3.08 -1.71 -20.91
N PHE A 138 -2.23 -0.97 -20.22
CA PHE A 138 -0.77 -1.00 -20.37
C PHE A 138 -0.07 -1.88 -19.35
N ALA A 139 -0.81 -2.70 -18.59
CA ALA A 139 -0.26 -3.56 -17.54
C ALA A 139 0.97 -4.39 -17.98
N PRO A 140 1.02 -4.98 -19.19
CA PRO A 140 2.20 -5.73 -19.61
C PRO A 140 3.48 -4.89 -19.70
N ILE A 141 3.36 -3.59 -19.96
CA ILE A 141 4.50 -2.67 -20.01
C ILE A 141 4.99 -2.36 -18.61
N PHE A 142 4.05 -2.10 -17.67
CA PHE A 142 4.39 -1.78 -16.30
C PHE A 142 4.97 -2.99 -15.55
N THR A 143 4.45 -4.18 -15.79
CA THR A 143 4.99 -5.42 -15.19
C THR A 143 6.37 -5.83 -15.74
N ALA A 144 6.77 -5.33 -16.90
CA ALA A 144 8.10 -5.52 -17.43
C ALA A 144 9.18 -4.68 -16.72
N ILE A 145 8.78 -3.66 -15.91
CA ILE A 145 9.72 -2.84 -15.16
C ILE A 145 10.31 -3.66 -14.01
N PRO A 146 11.64 -3.91 -14.01
CA PRO A 146 12.25 -4.69 -12.95
C PRO A 146 12.27 -3.93 -11.62
N SER A 147 12.20 -4.65 -10.51
CA SER A 147 12.15 -4.07 -9.15
C SER A 147 13.34 -3.17 -8.81
N PHE A 148 14.52 -3.41 -9.39
CA PHE A 148 15.68 -2.54 -9.17
C PHE A 148 15.51 -1.14 -9.80
N ALA A 149 14.67 -1.00 -10.83
CA ALA A 149 14.39 0.30 -11.45
C ALA A 149 13.40 1.13 -10.62
N THR A 150 12.55 0.49 -9.81
CA THR A 150 11.62 1.19 -8.91
C THR A 150 12.24 1.58 -7.57
N ALA A 151 13.37 0.96 -7.17
CA ALA A 151 14.05 1.23 -5.92
C ALA A 151 14.42 2.72 -5.70
N PRO A 152 14.96 3.46 -6.68
CA PRO A 152 15.26 4.88 -6.50
C PRO A 152 14.01 5.72 -6.21
N ALA A 153 12.88 5.40 -6.83
CA ALA A 153 11.61 6.09 -6.58
C ALA A 153 11.13 5.87 -5.14
N LEU A 154 11.23 4.63 -4.64
CA LEU A 154 10.88 4.30 -3.25
C LEU A 154 11.80 5.00 -2.25
N ILE A 155 13.10 5.09 -2.53
CA ILE A 155 14.05 5.84 -1.69
C ILE A 155 13.66 7.33 -1.65
N PHE A 156 13.29 7.90 -2.79
CA PHE A 156 12.85 9.30 -2.85
C PHE A 156 11.57 9.54 -2.04
N VAL A 157 10.59 8.64 -2.14
CA VAL A 157 9.36 8.70 -1.33
C VAL A 157 9.68 8.57 0.15
N GLY A 158 10.56 7.64 0.55
CA GLY A 158 11.04 7.51 1.92
C GLY A 158 11.70 8.80 2.43
N PHE A 159 12.49 9.47 1.60
CA PHE A 159 13.07 10.77 1.94
C PHE A 159 12.00 11.85 2.18
N LEU A 160 10.95 11.90 1.35
CA LEU A 160 9.84 12.83 1.58
C LEU A 160 9.11 12.58 2.91
N MET A 161 9.09 11.33 3.38
CA MET A 161 8.44 10.97 4.65
C MET A 161 9.32 11.18 5.89
N ILE A 162 10.64 11.38 5.73
CA ILE A 162 11.58 11.59 6.84
C ILE A 162 11.16 12.77 7.75
N SER A 163 10.54 13.80 7.17
CA SER A 163 10.07 14.95 7.94
C SER A 163 8.97 14.60 8.95
N SER A 164 8.27 13.48 8.78
CA SER A 164 7.29 13.01 9.77
C SER A 164 7.96 12.48 11.04
N ILE A 165 9.21 12.01 10.94
CA ILE A 165 9.99 11.54 12.10
C ILE A 165 10.36 12.71 13.00
N ILE A 166 10.58 13.90 12.43
CA ILE A 166 10.94 15.10 13.19
C ILE A 166 9.78 15.57 14.09
N SER A 167 8.55 15.18 13.77
CA SER A 167 7.37 15.50 14.55
C SER A 167 7.21 14.64 15.81
N ILE A 168 8.02 13.58 15.97
CA ILE A 168 8.01 12.71 17.15
C ILE A 168 8.76 13.41 18.26
N ASP A 169 8.11 13.58 19.41
CA ASP A 169 8.79 14.08 20.61
C ASP A 169 9.60 12.95 21.26
N PHE A 170 10.92 12.98 21.03
CA PHE A 170 11.82 12.00 21.63
C PHE A 170 12.14 12.27 23.11
N GLU A 171 11.72 13.39 23.66
CA GLU A 171 11.82 13.68 25.10
C GLU A 171 10.66 13.02 25.86
N ASP A 172 9.52 12.80 25.23
CA ASP A 172 8.41 12.04 25.82
C ASP A 172 8.63 10.54 25.65
N ILE A 173 8.82 9.83 26.76
CA ILE A 173 9.04 8.37 26.80
C ILE A 173 7.88 7.62 26.18
N THR A 174 6.65 8.14 26.27
CA THR A 174 5.44 7.48 25.72
C THR A 174 5.40 7.46 24.20
N GLU A 175 6.04 8.43 23.54
CA GLU A 175 6.20 8.48 22.08
C GLU A 175 7.52 7.87 21.62
N ALA A 176 8.61 8.15 22.35
CA ALA A 176 9.95 7.72 21.97
C ALA A 176 10.13 6.20 21.99
N VAL A 177 9.59 5.51 23.00
CA VAL A 177 9.78 4.05 23.15
C VAL A 177 9.08 3.27 22.04
N PRO A 178 7.81 3.50 21.67
CA PRO A 178 7.19 2.83 20.53
C PRO A 178 7.91 3.12 19.21
N ALA A 179 8.31 4.36 18.96
CA ALA A 179 9.04 4.75 17.76
C ALA A 179 10.40 4.03 17.65
N TYR A 180 11.14 3.97 18.77
CA TYR A 180 12.43 3.26 18.84
C TYR A 180 12.27 1.75 18.63
N LEU A 181 11.25 1.12 19.20
CA LEU A 181 11.01 -0.31 19.04
C LEU A 181 10.52 -0.67 17.63
N ALA A 182 9.75 0.21 16.98
CA ALA A 182 9.27 -0.02 15.63
C ALA A 182 10.41 -0.10 14.60
N MET A 183 11.44 0.75 14.72
CA MET A 183 12.57 0.78 13.78
C MET A 183 13.32 -0.56 13.66
N PRO A 184 13.88 -1.14 14.74
CA PRO A 184 14.61 -2.40 14.64
C PRO A 184 13.67 -3.58 14.31
N CYS A 185 12.41 -3.54 14.74
CA CYS A 185 11.45 -4.58 14.42
C CYS A 185 11.17 -4.63 12.91
N LEU A 186 10.98 -3.49 12.26
CA LEU A 186 10.80 -3.39 10.81
C LEU A 186 12.05 -3.81 10.04
N LEU A 187 13.24 -3.38 10.49
CA LEU A 187 14.50 -3.79 9.87
C LEU A 187 14.73 -5.30 9.99
N TYR A 188 14.46 -5.88 11.15
CA TYR A 188 14.62 -7.31 11.37
C TYR A 188 13.66 -8.14 10.52
N THR A 189 12.38 -7.75 10.45
CA THR A 189 11.38 -8.46 9.63
C THR A 189 11.63 -8.34 8.14
N SER A 190 12.15 -7.20 7.67
CA SER A 190 12.46 -6.99 6.25
C SER A 190 13.75 -7.69 5.79
N THR A 191 14.70 -7.91 6.70
CA THR A 191 16.01 -8.53 6.40
C THR A 191 16.08 -10.00 6.73
N SER A 192 15.08 -10.57 7.44
CA SER A 192 15.04 -11.99 7.76
C SER A 192 14.91 -12.82 6.49
N PRO A 193 15.85 -13.72 6.16
CA PRO A 193 15.72 -14.59 5.00
C PRO A 193 14.54 -15.54 5.21
N ARG A 194 13.63 -15.57 4.25
CA ARG A 194 12.56 -16.56 4.16
C ARG A 194 13.08 -17.88 3.64
#